data_ea7f068999f02ab25469ff538a53bb12
#
_entry.id   ea7f068999f02ab25469ff538a53bb12
#
_cell.length_a   1.000
_cell.length_b   1.000
_cell.length_c   1.000
_cell.angle_alpha   90.00
_cell.angle_beta   90.00
_cell.angle_gamma   90.00
#
_symmetry.space_group_name_H-M   'P 1'
#
loop_
_entity.id
_entity.type
_entity.pdbx_description
1 polymer ?
#
loop_
_entity_poly.entity_id
_entity_poly.type
_entity_poly.pdbx_seq_one_letter_code
_entity_poly.pdbx_strand_id
1 'polypeptide(L)'
;MARKINLHSHCSLRMYRLLDYLPVIGGAVVILALLALFVAGIVVAIGDIPVLAEGTVADRSFTEARTDIQLYTTTDSKGHVTMRSQPIHYPNKWSIQVVGTRENGEPRSEWWAVGEGMYSQIGIGDTVRRDVKLGIVSIVRKAVAEDACRNP
;
A
#
# COMPACT_ATOMS: atom_id res chain seq x y z
N MET A 1 15.38 -40.87 -68.32
CA MET A 1 16.30 -40.07 -67.49
C MET A 1 15.51 -39.49 -66.32
N ALA A 2 15.66 -40.08 -65.14
CA ALA A 2 14.92 -39.64 -63.93
C ALA A 2 15.84 -38.75 -63.08
N ARG A 3 15.44 -37.47 -62.86
CA ARG A 3 16.10 -36.52 -61.95
C ARG A 3 15.75 -36.91 -60.52
N LYS A 4 16.70 -37.44 -59.76
CA LYS A 4 16.59 -37.55 -58.29
C LYS A 4 16.67 -36.15 -57.70
N ILE A 5 15.55 -35.68 -57.16
CA ILE A 5 15.49 -34.44 -56.38
C ILE A 5 15.99 -34.76 -54.97
N ASN A 6 17.14 -34.18 -54.61
CA ASN A 6 17.74 -34.32 -53.26
C ASN A 6 16.93 -33.51 -52.23
N LEU A 7 15.97 -34.15 -51.57
CA LEU A 7 15.12 -33.54 -50.57
C LEU A 7 15.78 -33.42 -49.18
N HIS A 8 17.02 -33.92 -49.04
CA HIS A 8 17.67 -34.02 -47.72
C HIS A 8 18.40 -32.76 -47.25
N SER A 9 18.64 -31.76 -48.11
CA SER A 9 19.47 -30.60 -47.73
C SER A 9 18.71 -29.45 -47.07
N HIS A 10 17.37 -29.40 -47.18
CA HIS A 10 16.58 -28.29 -46.61
C HIS A 10 16.14 -28.48 -45.15
N CYS A 11 16.15 -29.70 -44.63
CA CYS A 11 15.69 -29.97 -43.26
C CYS A 11 16.78 -29.69 -42.21
N SER A 12 18.07 -29.86 -42.57
CA SER A 12 19.18 -29.65 -41.63
C SER A 12 19.44 -28.17 -41.33
N LEU A 13 19.28 -27.27 -42.29
CA LEU A 13 19.54 -25.83 -42.12
C LEU A 13 18.52 -25.10 -41.20
N ARG A 14 17.29 -25.61 -41.14
CA ARG A 14 16.28 -25.07 -40.22
C ARG A 14 16.51 -25.49 -38.76
N MET A 15 17.05 -26.66 -38.54
CA MET A 15 17.31 -27.21 -37.23
C MET A 15 18.51 -26.53 -36.54
N TYR A 16 19.54 -26.14 -37.27
CA TYR A 16 20.68 -25.38 -36.75
C TYR A 16 20.32 -23.97 -36.30
N ARG A 17 19.43 -23.28 -37.01
CA ARG A 17 18.95 -21.95 -36.58
C ARG A 17 18.11 -21.97 -35.32
N LEU A 18 17.40 -23.04 -35.03
CA LEU A 18 16.64 -23.21 -33.79
C LEU A 18 17.55 -23.41 -32.59
N LEU A 19 18.68 -24.09 -32.76
CA LEU A 19 19.68 -24.32 -31.71
C LEU A 19 20.36 -23.02 -31.24
N ASP A 20 20.56 -22.05 -32.15
CA ASP A 20 21.17 -20.76 -31.81
C ASP A 20 20.27 -19.87 -30.93
N TYR A 21 18.95 -20.06 -30.99
CA TYR A 21 17.99 -19.31 -30.13
C TYR A 21 17.71 -20.00 -28.79
N LEU A 22 18.09 -21.26 -28.61
CA LEU A 22 17.85 -22.00 -27.37
C LEU A 22 18.41 -21.32 -26.12
N PRO A 23 19.66 -20.79 -26.09
CA PRO A 23 20.20 -20.11 -24.93
C PRO A 23 19.49 -18.78 -24.64
N VAL A 24 19.04 -18.06 -25.67
CA VAL A 24 18.30 -16.80 -25.52
C VAL A 24 16.91 -17.06 -24.95
N ILE A 25 16.22 -18.08 -25.46
CA ILE A 25 14.88 -18.47 -24.96
C ILE A 25 15.01 -19.01 -23.52
N GLY A 26 16.01 -19.83 -23.22
CA GLY A 26 16.29 -20.34 -21.90
C GLY A 26 16.57 -19.21 -20.90
N GLY A 27 17.39 -18.24 -21.29
CA GLY A 27 17.66 -17.05 -20.46
C GLY A 27 16.41 -16.21 -20.18
N ALA A 28 15.59 -15.98 -21.19
CA ALA A 28 14.34 -15.24 -21.04
C ALA A 28 13.34 -15.92 -20.10
N VAL A 29 13.20 -17.24 -20.18
CA VAL A 29 12.33 -18.03 -19.30
C VAL A 29 12.81 -17.97 -17.85
N VAL A 30 14.12 -18.06 -17.62
CA VAL A 30 14.70 -17.96 -16.27
C VAL A 30 14.44 -16.57 -15.67
N ILE A 31 14.66 -15.51 -16.44
CA ILE A 31 14.39 -14.13 -15.97
C ILE A 31 12.91 -13.93 -15.63
N LEU A 32 11.99 -14.42 -16.45
CA LEU A 32 10.56 -14.34 -16.20
C LEU A 32 10.16 -15.13 -14.95
N ALA A 33 10.73 -16.31 -14.74
CA ALA A 33 10.48 -17.10 -13.53
C ALA A 33 10.99 -16.39 -12.26
N LEU A 34 12.16 -15.79 -12.29
CA LEU A 34 12.71 -15.02 -11.18
C LEU A 34 11.86 -13.75 -10.89
N LEU A 35 11.40 -13.05 -11.92
CA LEU A 35 10.48 -11.92 -11.78
C LEU A 35 9.15 -12.35 -11.15
N ALA A 36 8.58 -13.46 -11.58
CA ALA A 36 7.34 -13.99 -11.02
C ALA A 36 7.50 -14.36 -9.54
N LEU A 37 8.61 -15.02 -9.16
CA LEU A 37 8.93 -15.32 -7.77
C LEU A 37 9.14 -14.07 -6.92
N PHE A 38 9.80 -13.05 -7.47
CA PHE A 38 10.00 -11.77 -6.78
C PHE A 38 8.67 -11.05 -6.53
N VAL A 39 7.79 -10.98 -7.54
CA VAL A 39 6.45 -10.38 -7.39
C VAL A 39 5.60 -11.18 -6.41
N ALA A 40 5.62 -12.51 -6.47
CA ALA A 40 4.91 -13.35 -5.52
C ALA A 40 5.40 -13.13 -4.08
N GLY A 41 6.72 -13.01 -3.89
CA GLY A 41 7.33 -12.69 -2.58
C GLY A 41 6.87 -11.34 -2.03
N ILE A 42 6.80 -10.31 -2.88
CA ILE A 42 6.28 -8.99 -2.49
C ILE A 42 4.80 -9.06 -2.10
N VAL A 43 3.97 -9.76 -2.89
CA VAL A 43 2.53 -9.90 -2.61
C VAL A 43 2.29 -10.60 -1.28
N VAL A 44 3.04 -11.67 -0.97
CA VAL A 44 2.96 -12.36 0.31
C VAL A 44 3.40 -11.43 1.44
N ALA A 45 4.52 -10.73 1.30
CA ALA A 45 5.05 -9.83 2.33
C ALA A 45 4.10 -8.65 2.64
N ILE A 46 3.37 -8.13 1.64
CA ILE A 46 2.39 -7.05 1.84
C ILE A 46 1.07 -7.59 2.39
N GLY A 47 0.66 -8.81 1.99
CA GLY A 47 -0.60 -9.43 2.42
C GLY A 47 -0.63 -9.82 3.89
N ASP A 48 0.53 -10.10 4.48
CA ASP A 48 0.66 -10.58 5.86
C ASP A 48 0.94 -9.48 6.90
N ILE A 49 0.83 -8.19 6.54
CA ILE A 49 0.92 -7.12 7.54
C ILE A 49 -0.35 -7.17 8.40
N PRO A 50 -0.28 -7.73 9.63
CA PRO A 50 -1.45 -7.84 10.48
C PRO A 50 -1.89 -6.44 10.87
N VAL A 51 -3.06 -6.05 10.41
CA VAL A 51 -3.68 -4.74 10.66
C VAL A 51 -4.55 -4.87 11.93
N LEU A 52 -4.52 -3.84 12.78
CA LEU A 52 -5.44 -3.77 13.90
C LEU A 52 -6.86 -3.54 13.36
N ALA A 53 -7.73 -4.55 13.53
CA ALA A 53 -9.11 -4.51 13.03
C ALA A 53 -10.10 -3.94 14.07
N GLU A 54 -9.82 -4.12 15.36
CA GLU A 54 -10.69 -3.69 16.46
C GLU A 54 -9.83 -3.27 17.66
N GLY A 55 -10.31 -2.26 18.40
CA GLY A 55 -9.63 -1.81 19.60
C GLY A 55 -10.37 -0.69 20.32
N THR A 56 -9.80 -0.24 21.42
CA THR A 56 -10.34 0.83 22.26
C THR A 56 -9.66 2.16 21.94
N VAL A 57 -10.43 3.22 21.84
CA VAL A 57 -9.92 4.58 21.60
C VAL A 57 -9.20 5.08 22.84
N ALA A 58 -7.89 5.29 22.72
CA ALA A 58 -7.05 5.79 23.81
C ALA A 58 -6.87 7.31 23.75
N ASP A 59 -6.85 7.89 22.55
CA ASP A 59 -6.62 9.32 22.36
C ASP A 59 -7.28 9.83 21.08
N ARG A 60 -7.41 11.15 20.96
CA ARG A 60 -8.02 11.84 19.82
C ARG A 60 -7.16 13.03 19.44
N SER A 61 -6.93 13.20 18.13
CA SER A 61 -6.15 14.30 17.59
C SER A 61 -6.88 15.00 16.46
N PHE A 62 -6.86 16.32 16.49
CA PHE A 62 -7.34 17.17 15.41
C PHE A 62 -6.22 18.08 14.94
N THR A 63 -6.01 18.11 13.64
CA THR A 63 -5.07 19.04 13.01
C THR A 63 -5.86 19.94 12.09
N GLU A 64 -5.79 21.24 12.36
CA GLU A 64 -6.46 22.26 11.56
C GLU A 64 -5.86 22.36 10.15
N ALA A 65 -6.71 22.73 9.19
CA ALA A 65 -6.28 23.00 7.82
C ALA A 65 -5.24 24.12 7.79
N ARG A 66 -4.19 23.91 7.01
CA ARG A 66 -3.14 24.92 6.81
C ARG A 66 -2.70 24.97 5.37
N THR A 67 -2.16 26.12 4.98
CA THR A 67 -1.53 26.29 3.69
C THR A 67 -0.07 26.62 3.91
N ASP A 68 0.81 25.75 3.41
CA ASP A 68 2.25 25.96 3.44
C ASP A 68 2.71 26.40 2.04
N ILE A 69 3.76 27.22 1.96
CA ILE A 69 4.38 27.63 0.71
C ILE A 69 5.64 26.77 0.51
N GLN A 70 5.63 25.91 -0.49
CA GLN A 70 6.81 25.16 -0.87
C GLN A 70 7.56 25.91 -1.97
N LEU A 71 8.86 26.16 -1.72
CA LEU A 71 9.77 26.71 -2.70
C LEU A 71 10.47 25.56 -3.43
N TYR A 72 10.48 25.64 -4.74
CA TYR A 72 11.22 24.68 -5.57
C TYR A 72 11.96 25.41 -6.70
N THR A 73 13.08 24.84 -7.12
CA THR A 73 13.88 25.35 -8.22
C THR A 73 13.61 24.55 -9.47
N THR A 74 13.38 25.25 -10.58
CA THR A 74 13.30 24.65 -11.92
C THR A 74 14.47 25.16 -12.76
N THR A 75 15.12 24.24 -13.48
CA THR A 75 16.17 24.60 -14.43
C THR A 75 15.63 24.42 -15.85
N ASP A 76 15.74 25.46 -16.67
CA ASP A 76 15.35 25.37 -18.06
C ASP A 76 16.39 24.63 -18.92
N SER A 77 16.07 24.35 -20.17
CA SER A 77 16.97 23.66 -21.11
C SER A 77 18.26 24.46 -21.44
N LYS A 78 18.33 25.72 -21.03
CA LYS A 78 19.51 26.59 -21.19
C LYS A 78 20.32 26.75 -19.91
N GLY A 79 19.93 26.03 -18.84
CA GLY A 79 20.63 26.05 -17.56
C GLY A 79 20.23 27.19 -16.62
N HIS A 80 19.23 28.03 -16.97
CA HIS A 80 18.77 29.07 -16.07
C HIS A 80 17.94 28.45 -14.92
N VAL A 81 18.33 28.81 -13.72
CA VAL A 81 17.64 28.39 -12.50
C VAL A 81 16.59 29.43 -12.13
N THR A 82 15.36 29.01 -12.04
CA THR A 82 14.23 29.88 -11.62
C THR A 82 13.65 29.31 -10.32
N MET A 83 13.51 30.15 -9.30
CA MET A 83 12.85 29.81 -8.05
C MET A 83 11.35 30.06 -8.20
N ARG A 84 10.55 29.06 -7.89
CA ARG A 84 9.08 29.14 -7.91
C ARG A 84 8.52 28.76 -6.55
N SER A 85 7.37 29.33 -6.22
CA SER A 85 6.62 28.99 -5.02
C SER A 85 5.29 28.34 -5.41
N GLN A 86 4.92 27.30 -4.68
CA GLN A 86 3.63 26.64 -4.85
C GLN A 86 2.96 26.52 -3.49
N PRO A 87 1.73 27.01 -3.32
CA PRO A 87 0.96 26.76 -2.12
C PRO A 87 0.52 25.29 -2.06
N ILE A 88 0.76 24.63 -0.95
CA ILE A 88 0.26 23.29 -0.64
C ILE A 88 -0.79 23.44 0.44
N HIS A 89 -2.01 23.04 0.11
CA HIS A 89 -3.13 23.07 1.04
C HIS A 89 -3.31 21.74 1.73
N TYR A 90 -3.20 21.73 3.05
CA TYR A 90 -3.47 20.58 3.93
C TYR A 90 -4.87 20.75 4.53
N PRO A 91 -5.80 19.84 4.23
CA PRO A 91 -7.15 19.91 4.81
C PRO A 91 -7.13 19.57 6.30
N ASN A 92 -8.25 19.83 6.98
CA ASN A 92 -8.48 19.36 8.33
C ASN A 92 -8.28 17.84 8.41
N LYS A 93 -7.61 17.39 9.47
CA LYS A 93 -7.35 15.98 9.71
C LYS A 93 -7.83 15.59 11.11
N TRP A 94 -8.76 14.65 11.14
CA TRP A 94 -9.28 14.05 12.37
C TRP A 94 -8.68 12.65 12.50
N SER A 95 -8.10 12.34 13.64
CA SER A 95 -7.47 11.04 13.90
C SER A 95 -7.81 10.56 15.31
N ILE A 96 -7.92 9.25 15.46
CA ILE A 96 -8.10 8.57 16.74
C ILE A 96 -6.96 7.59 16.95
N GLN A 97 -6.43 7.50 18.15
CA GLN A 97 -5.48 6.47 18.55
C GLN A 97 -6.25 5.27 19.07
N VAL A 98 -6.08 4.13 18.42
CA VAL A 98 -6.75 2.90 18.80
C VAL A 98 -5.72 1.93 19.36
N VAL A 99 -5.99 1.41 20.55
CA VAL A 99 -5.19 0.39 21.21
C VAL A 99 -5.97 -0.92 21.20
N GLY A 100 -5.35 -1.98 20.76
CA GLY A 100 -5.97 -3.29 20.69
C GLY A 100 -4.92 -4.38 20.64
N THR A 101 -5.40 -5.61 20.47
CA THR A 101 -4.56 -6.79 20.35
C THR A 101 -4.67 -7.33 18.93
N ARG A 102 -3.54 -7.59 18.31
CA ARG A 102 -3.50 -8.25 17.00
C ARG A 102 -3.95 -9.71 17.11
N GLU A 103 -4.23 -10.34 15.98
CA GLU A 103 -4.56 -11.77 15.92
C GLU A 103 -3.48 -12.68 16.54
N ASN A 104 -2.22 -12.24 16.49
CA ASN A 104 -1.09 -12.95 17.13
C ASN A 104 -0.96 -12.72 18.64
N GLY A 105 -1.88 -11.96 19.27
CA GLY A 105 -1.85 -11.65 20.70
C GLY A 105 -0.97 -10.48 21.12
N GLU A 106 -0.27 -9.82 20.20
CA GLU A 106 0.57 -8.66 20.52
C GLU A 106 -0.26 -7.38 20.70
N PRO A 107 -0.04 -6.61 21.80
CA PRO A 107 -0.66 -5.32 21.97
C PRO A 107 -0.12 -4.33 20.92
N ARG A 108 -0.99 -3.56 20.33
CA ARG A 108 -0.62 -2.53 19.35
C ARG A 108 -1.46 -1.27 19.49
N SER A 109 -0.82 -0.16 19.18
CA SER A 109 -1.45 1.15 19.08
C SER A 109 -1.29 1.67 17.66
N GLU A 110 -2.38 2.13 17.04
CA GLU A 110 -2.40 2.70 15.70
C GLU A 110 -3.23 3.97 15.65
N TRP A 111 -2.80 4.95 14.82
CA TRP A 111 -3.59 6.13 14.51
C TRP A 111 -4.46 5.88 13.28
N TRP A 112 -5.76 6.02 13.44
CA TRP A 112 -6.71 5.90 12.35
C TRP A 112 -7.26 7.27 11.97
N ALA A 113 -7.17 7.61 10.68
CA ALA A 113 -7.85 8.77 10.13
C ALA A 113 -9.34 8.48 10.04
N VAL A 114 -10.17 9.41 10.50
CA VAL A 114 -11.63 9.32 10.48
C VAL A 114 -12.24 10.59 9.89
N GLY A 115 -13.48 10.50 9.43
CA GLY A 115 -14.22 11.69 9.01
C GLY A 115 -14.70 12.51 10.19
N GLU A 116 -14.98 13.80 9.98
CA GLU A 116 -15.47 14.73 11.00
C GLU A 116 -16.70 14.20 11.74
N GLY A 117 -17.70 13.70 11.00
CA GLY A 117 -18.93 13.17 11.56
C GLY A 117 -18.70 11.96 12.49
N MET A 118 -17.74 11.10 12.16
CA MET A 118 -17.35 9.98 12.99
C MET A 118 -16.54 10.45 14.20
N TYR A 119 -15.62 11.39 14.00
CA TYR A 119 -14.80 11.95 15.07
C TYR A 119 -15.63 12.61 16.18
N SER A 120 -16.72 13.30 15.81
CA SER A 120 -17.63 13.92 16.78
C SER A 120 -18.41 12.91 17.63
N GLN A 121 -18.63 11.70 17.11
CA GLN A 121 -19.39 10.63 17.75
C GLN A 121 -18.55 9.72 18.63
N ILE A 122 -17.23 9.61 18.33
CA ILE A 122 -16.32 8.72 19.06
C ILE A 122 -15.78 9.41 20.30
N GLY A 123 -15.92 8.77 21.46
CA GLY A 123 -15.31 9.14 22.72
C GLY A 123 -14.06 8.32 23.04
N ILE A 124 -13.24 8.82 23.98
CA ILE A 124 -12.16 8.02 24.57
C ILE A 124 -12.80 6.88 25.38
N GLY A 125 -12.25 5.67 25.24
CA GLY A 125 -12.80 4.46 25.85
C GLY A 125 -13.80 3.70 24.96
N ASP A 126 -14.30 4.30 23.88
CA ASP A 126 -15.17 3.60 22.93
C ASP A 126 -14.43 2.47 22.23
N THR A 127 -15.12 1.36 22.02
CA THR A 127 -14.59 0.27 21.18
C THR A 127 -14.99 0.49 19.75
N VAL A 128 -13.99 0.53 18.86
CA VAL A 128 -14.16 0.78 17.43
C VAL A 128 -13.62 -0.37 16.61
N ARG A 129 -14.24 -0.61 15.46
CA ARG A 129 -13.79 -1.61 14.47
C ARG A 129 -13.59 -0.92 13.12
N ARG A 130 -12.52 -1.31 12.44
CA ARG A 130 -12.20 -0.86 11.08
C ARG A 130 -12.42 -2.00 10.10
N ASP A 131 -13.24 -1.76 9.08
CA ASP A 131 -13.24 -2.62 7.90
C ASP A 131 -11.96 -2.37 7.10
N VAL A 132 -11.07 -3.36 7.09
CA VAL A 132 -9.75 -3.26 6.45
C VAL A 132 -9.87 -3.04 4.93
N LYS A 133 -10.92 -3.59 4.29
CA LYS A 133 -11.13 -3.48 2.85
C LYS A 133 -11.70 -2.13 2.44
N LEU A 134 -12.62 -1.61 3.21
CA LEU A 134 -13.31 -0.35 2.91
C LEU A 134 -12.69 0.85 3.64
N GLY A 135 -11.84 0.62 4.64
CA GLY A 135 -11.28 1.67 5.48
C GLY A 135 -12.30 2.38 6.37
N ILE A 136 -13.52 1.85 6.46
CA ILE A 136 -14.61 2.43 7.24
C ILE A 136 -14.45 2.05 8.70
N VAL A 137 -14.51 3.06 9.59
CA VAL A 137 -14.51 2.87 11.04
C VAL A 137 -15.94 2.89 11.54
N SER A 138 -16.30 1.95 12.42
CA SER A 138 -17.59 1.86 13.05
C SER A 138 -17.45 1.72 14.58
N ILE A 139 -18.40 2.27 15.33
CA ILE A 139 -18.43 2.14 16.78
C ILE A 139 -19.13 0.81 17.12
N VAL A 140 -18.42 -0.07 17.82
CA VAL A 140 -18.94 -1.36 18.28
C VAL A 140 -19.59 -1.23 19.65
N ARG A 141 -18.94 -0.49 20.57
CA ARG A 141 -19.44 -0.26 21.94
C ARG A 141 -19.06 1.15 22.37
N LYS A 142 -20.02 1.87 22.94
CA LYS A 142 -19.77 3.11 23.65
C LYS A 142 -19.15 2.82 25.01
N ALA A 143 -18.17 3.63 25.41
CA ALA A 143 -17.73 3.64 26.80
C ALA A 143 -18.96 3.98 27.67
N VAL A 144 -19.28 3.11 28.60
CA VAL A 144 -20.25 3.45 29.61
C VAL A 144 -19.57 4.55 30.43
N ALA A 145 -20.20 5.73 30.50
CA ALA A 145 -19.77 6.77 31.42
C ALA A 145 -19.89 6.19 32.82
N GLU A 146 -18.80 5.58 33.30
CA GLU A 146 -18.75 4.99 34.61
C GLU A 146 -18.70 6.14 35.61
N ASP A 147 -19.92 6.41 36.13
CA ASP A 147 -20.17 7.11 37.37
C ASP A 147 -19.58 8.52 37.60
N ALA A 148 -20.28 9.52 37.04
CA ALA A 148 -20.39 10.80 37.73
C ALA A 148 -21.24 10.71 39.03
N CYS A 149 -21.65 9.51 39.46
CA CYS A 149 -22.56 9.30 40.61
C CYS A 149 -21.97 8.48 41.76
N ARG A 150 -20.66 8.44 41.92
CA ARG A 150 -20.06 7.79 43.08
C ARG A 150 -19.31 8.78 43.97
N ASN A 151 -20.04 9.75 44.47
CA ASN A 151 -19.73 10.37 45.79
C ASN A 151 -21.00 10.87 46.43
N PRO A 152 -21.43 10.26 47.53
CA PRO A 152 -22.31 10.96 48.47
C PRO A 152 -21.52 11.96 49.30
#